data_ec16d8e1d82b9cf1fd76bdaaea006e80
#
_entry.id   ec16d8e1d82b9cf1fd76bdaaea006e80
#
_cell.length_a   1.000
_cell.length_b   1.000
_cell.length_c   1.000
_cell.angle_alpha   90.00
_cell.angle_beta   90.00
_cell.angle_gamma   90.00
#
_symmetry.space_group_name_H-M   'P 1'
#
loop_
_entity.id
_entity.type
_entity.pdbx_description
1 polymer ?
#
loop_
_entity_poly.entity_id
_entity_poly.type
_entity_poly.pdbx_seq_one_letter_code
_entity_poly.pdbx_strand_id
1 'polypeptide(L)'
;NWLYATEPGETWVRRPLPQPRGKVLGGSSSINGLVYIRGQREDYDHWRQLGNAGWSYEDVLAYFRKAEDQERGPDEYHGVGGPLAVSDPKEPHPLADAFIAAALEAGHRRNDDVNGAEQEGIGYTQWTIRNGRRCSAAVGYLKPARRRANLAVATEAHATRLLFEGKRATGVEY
;
A
#
# COMPACT_ATOMS: atom_id res chain seq x y z
N ASN A 1 -3.17 17.50 1.18
CA ASN A 1 -2.46 17.27 -0.08
C ASN A 1 -1.32 18.27 -0.23
N TRP A 2 -0.15 17.82 -0.70
CA TRP A 2 1.02 18.64 -1.00
C TRP A 2 0.86 19.44 -2.29
N LEU A 3 -0.10 19.09 -3.13
CA LEU A 3 -0.39 19.74 -4.42
C LEU A 3 0.79 19.71 -5.41
N TYR A 4 1.59 18.64 -5.38
CA TYR A 4 2.64 18.47 -6.37
C TYR A 4 2.05 18.28 -7.78
N ALA A 5 2.80 18.76 -8.77
CA ALA A 5 2.53 18.53 -10.18
C ALA A 5 3.84 18.17 -10.89
N THR A 6 3.74 17.44 -11.98
CA THR A 6 4.89 17.17 -12.85
C THR A 6 5.26 18.41 -13.64
N GLU A 7 6.51 18.49 -14.08
CA GLU A 7 6.87 19.39 -15.18
C GLU A 7 6.22 18.90 -16.48
N PRO A 8 5.82 19.80 -17.39
CA PRO A 8 5.29 19.42 -18.69
C PRO A 8 6.32 18.63 -19.49
N GLY A 9 5.94 17.45 -19.99
CA GLY A 9 6.79 16.66 -20.87
C GLY A 9 6.88 17.24 -22.28
N GLU A 10 7.99 16.99 -22.99
CA GLU A 10 8.20 17.51 -24.35
C GLU A 10 7.33 16.83 -25.42
N THR A 11 6.94 15.55 -25.22
CA THR A 11 6.40 14.71 -26.30
C THR A 11 4.91 14.38 -26.18
N TRP A 12 4.40 13.96 -25.01
CA TRP A 12 3.05 13.39 -24.89
C TRP A 12 2.05 14.28 -24.15
N VAL A 13 2.46 14.90 -23.07
CA VAL A 13 1.59 15.70 -22.22
C VAL A 13 2.25 17.07 -21.99
N ARG A 14 1.78 18.06 -22.73
CA ARG A 14 2.26 19.45 -22.57
C ARG A 14 1.60 20.20 -21.41
N ARG A 15 1.03 19.49 -20.45
CA ARG A 15 0.39 20.06 -19.26
C ARG A 15 0.93 19.40 -17.97
N PRO A 16 0.99 20.15 -16.86
CA PRO A 16 1.30 19.56 -15.56
C PRO A 16 0.24 18.52 -15.17
N LEU A 17 0.68 17.37 -14.70
CA LEU A 17 -0.19 16.34 -14.15
C LEU A 17 -0.16 16.41 -12.62
N PRO A 18 -1.33 16.43 -11.93
CA PRO A 18 -1.38 16.39 -10.48
C PRO A 18 -0.70 15.13 -9.94
N GLN A 19 0.15 15.29 -8.91
CA GLN A 19 0.77 14.21 -8.18
C GLN A 19 0.32 14.26 -6.71
N PRO A 20 -0.88 13.75 -6.39
CA PRO A 20 -1.42 13.85 -5.04
C PRO A 20 -0.53 13.09 -4.03
N ARG A 21 -0.17 13.76 -2.94
CA ARG A 21 0.49 13.18 -1.77
C ARG A 21 -0.15 13.74 -0.52
N GLY A 22 -0.42 12.86 0.45
CA GLY A 22 -1.09 13.25 1.69
C GLY A 22 -0.23 14.14 2.58
N LYS A 23 -0.69 15.38 2.83
CA LYS A 23 -0.14 16.27 3.85
C LYS A 23 -1.02 16.18 5.11
N VAL A 24 -0.97 15.01 5.77
CA VAL A 24 -1.85 14.65 6.89
C VAL A 24 -1.24 13.45 7.63
N LEU A 25 -1.62 13.23 8.90
CA LEU A 25 -1.26 12.01 9.62
C LEU A 25 -1.75 10.77 8.84
N GLY A 26 -0.86 9.79 8.66
CA GLY A 26 -1.09 8.64 7.79
C GLY A 26 -0.64 8.88 6.35
N GLY A 27 -0.23 10.09 5.98
CA GLY A 27 0.29 10.40 4.65
C GLY A 27 -0.69 10.05 3.54
N SER A 28 -0.17 9.51 2.44
CA SER A 28 -1.01 9.14 1.28
C SER A 28 -1.99 7.99 1.55
N SER A 29 -1.80 7.17 2.58
CA SER A 29 -2.80 6.17 2.98
C SER A 29 -4.12 6.77 3.46
N SER A 30 -4.11 8.06 3.86
CA SER A 30 -5.31 8.80 4.27
C SER A 30 -6.10 9.38 3.10
N ILE A 31 -5.54 9.40 1.87
CA ILE A 31 -6.17 9.99 0.68
C ILE A 31 -6.15 9.08 -0.56
N ASN A 32 -5.53 7.90 -0.51
CA ASN A 32 -5.43 6.95 -1.62
C ASN A 32 -6.79 6.30 -1.97
N GLY A 33 -6.83 5.51 -3.04
CA GLY A 33 -8.01 4.75 -3.50
C GLY A 33 -8.28 3.47 -2.72
N LEU A 34 -7.59 3.22 -1.59
CA LEU A 34 -7.80 2.07 -0.68
C LEU A 34 -7.36 0.71 -1.21
N VAL A 35 -7.06 0.55 -2.48
CA VAL A 35 -6.67 -0.75 -3.05
C VAL A 35 -5.49 -1.35 -2.27
N TYR A 36 -5.67 -2.62 -1.87
CA TYR A 36 -4.62 -3.42 -1.23
C TYR A 36 -4.05 -4.40 -2.25
N ILE A 37 -2.81 -4.15 -2.63
CA ILE A 37 -2.06 -5.01 -3.55
C ILE A 37 -0.59 -5.01 -3.14
N ARG A 38 0.04 -6.19 -3.20
CA ARG A 38 1.47 -6.39 -2.95
C ARG A 38 2.21 -6.44 -4.29
N GLY A 39 3.53 -6.32 -4.25
CA GLY A 39 4.37 -6.72 -5.37
C GLY A 39 4.31 -8.23 -5.58
N GLN A 40 4.64 -8.67 -6.79
CA GLN A 40 4.74 -10.11 -7.11
C GLN A 40 6.02 -10.70 -6.50
N ARG A 41 6.09 -12.04 -6.46
CA ARG A 41 7.27 -12.77 -5.98
C ARG A 41 8.54 -12.31 -6.71
N GLU A 42 8.46 -12.13 -8.01
CA GLU A 42 9.58 -11.75 -8.87
C GLU A 42 10.15 -10.38 -8.54
N ASP A 43 9.33 -9.43 -8.09
CA ASP A 43 9.78 -8.08 -7.70
C ASP A 43 10.76 -8.15 -6.54
N TYR A 44 10.42 -8.91 -5.49
CA TYR A 44 11.24 -9.07 -4.28
C TYR A 44 12.45 -9.97 -4.52
N ASP A 45 12.28 -11.06 -5.26
CA ASP A 45 13.36 -11.96 -5.61
C ASP A 45 14.41 -11.26 -6.48
N HIS A 46 13.97 -10.34 -7.35
CA HIS A 46 14.86 -9.46 -8.09
C HIS A 46 15.65 -8.51 -7.16
N TRP A 47 15.00 -7.92 -6.16
CA TRP A 47 15.72 -7.10 -5.17
C TRP A 47 16.80 -7.91 -4.45
N ARG A 48 16.49 -9.15 -4.06
CA ARG A 48 17.48 -10.05 -3.49
C ARG A 48 18.65 -10.32 -4.44
N GLN A 49 18.38 -10.56 -5.73
CA GLN A 49 19.41 -10.78 -6.76
C GLN A 49 20.34 -9.56 -6.94
N LEU A 50 19.83 -8.35 -6.75
CA LEU A 50 20.61 -7.12 -6.75
C LEU A 50 21.50 -6.94 -5.51
N GLY A 51 21.58 -7.94 -4.62
CA GLY A 51 22.43 -7.94 -3.44
C GLY A 51 21.76 -7.58 -2.13
N ASN A 52 20.42 -7.40 -2.12
CA ASN A 52 19.66 -7.07 -0.92
C ASN A 52 19.27 -8.35 -0.17
N ALA A 53 20.17 -8.92 0.60
CA ALA A 53 19.89 -10.10 1.43
C ALA A 53 18.74 -9.82 2.41
N GLY A 54 17.81 -10.79 2.58
CA GLY A 54 16.62 -10.63 3.44
C GLY A 54 15.45 -9.91 2.75
N TRP A 55 15.49 -9.72 1.43
CA TRP A 55 14.43 -9.10 0.64
C TRP A 55 13.82 -10.04 -0.41
N SER A 56 14.04 -11.36 -0.32
CA SER A 56 13.27 -12.30 -1.16
C SER A 56 11.79 -12.27 -0.80
N TYR A 57 10.95 -12.78 -1.69
CA TYR A 57 9.52 -12.90 -1.40
C TYR A 57 9.25 -13.67 -0.11
N GLU A 58 9.95 -14.78 0.11
CA GLU A 58 9.82 -15.58 1.35
C GLU A 58 10.21 -14.77 2.60
N ASP A 59 11.25 -13.94 2.51
CA ASP A 59 11.68 -13.10 3.62
C ASP A 59 10.62 -12.04 3.96
N VAL A 60 10.00 -11.41 2.94
CA VAL A 60 9.04 -10.31 3.16
C VAL A 60 7.61 -10.78 3.42
N LEU A 61 7.23 -11.99 2.99
CA LEU A 61 5.89 -12.55 3.19
C LEU A 61 5.51 -12.61 4.67
N ALA A 62 6.44 -12.96 5.55
CA ALA A 62 6.21 -12.98 6.99
C ALA A 62 5.79 -11.61 7.53
N TYR A 63 6.33 -10.54 6.98
CA TYR A 63 5.99 -9.16 7.37
C TYR A 63 4.65 -8.71 6.77
N PHE A 64 4.30 -9.12 5.56
CA PHE A 64 2.97 -8.88 4.99
C PHE A 64 1.90 -9.54 5.84
N ARG A 65 2.06 -10.82 6.18
CA ARG A 65 1.14 -11.54 7.06
C ARG A 65 1.04 -10.92 8.45
N LYS A 66 2.15 -10.47 9.02
CA LYS A 66 2.18 -9.79 10.32
C LYS A 66 1.43 -8.44 10.32
N ALA A 67 1.48 -7.73 9.19
CA ALA A 67 0.84 -6.42 9.05
C ALA A 67 -0.67 -6.52 8.80
N GLU A 68 -1.13 -7.62 8.23
CA GLU A 68 -2.47 -7.82 7.68
C GLU A 68 -3.48 -8.31 8.72
N ASP A 69 -4.72 -7.82 8.59
CA ASP A 69 -5.91 -8.36 9.24
C ASP A 69 -6.92 -8.69 8.14
N GLN A 70 -6.75 -9.89 7.56
CA GLN A 70 -7.50 -10.36 6.39
C GLN A 70 -8.91 -10.80 6.80
N GLU A 71 -9.93 -10.22 6.19
CA GLU A 71 -11.34 -10.52 6.47
C GLU A 71 -11.71 -11.98 6.13
N ARG A 72 -11.10 -12.55 5.09
CA ARG A 72 -11.34 -13.95 4.66
C ARG A 72 -10.71 -14.99 5.58
N GLY A 73 -9.87 -14.56 6.51
CA GLY A 73 -9.14 -15.45 7.41
C GLY A 73 -7.67 -15.65 7.01
N PRO A 74 -6.90 -16.41 7.82
CA PRO A 74 -5.49 -16.67 7.57
C PRO A 74 -5.31 -17.85 6.59
N ASP A 75 -4.24 -17.78 5.80
CA ASP A 75 -3.76 -18.87 4.96
C ASP A 75 -2.23 -18.81 4.78
N GLU A 76 -1.70 -19.46 3.75
CA GLU A 76 -0.27 -19.44 3.43
C GLU A 76 0.22 -18.02 3.10
N TYR A 77 -0.60 -17.18 2.44
CA TYR A 77 -0.26 -15.83 1.99
C TYR A 77 -0.77 -14.74 2.92
N HIS A 78 -1.80 -15.00 3.71
CA HIS A 78 -2.55 -14.01 4.48
C HIS A 78 -2.41 -14.17 5.98
N GLY A 79 -2.46 -13.04 6.69
CA GLY A 79 -2.47 -12.98 8.14
C GLY A 79 -3.74 -12.33 8.70
N VAL A 80 -4.01 -12.58 9.96
CA VAL A 80 -5.11 -11.97 10.72
C VAL A 80 -4.58 -11.33 12.00
N GLY A 81 -5.34 -10.37 12.53
CA GLY A 81 -4.99 -9.69 13.78
C GLY A 81 -3.92 -8.61 13.63
N GLY A 82 -3.42 -8.37 12.42
CA GLY A 82 -2.51 -7.27 12.14
C GLY A 82 -3.19 -5.90 12.19
N PRO A 83 -2.41 -4.82 12.19
CA PRO A 83 -2.94 -3.46 12.27
C PRO A 83 -3.69 -2.98 11.03
N LEU A 84 -3.35 -3.53 9.85
CA LEU A 84 -3.90 -3.12 8.56
C LEU A 84 -5.06 -4.04 8.15
N ALA A 85 -6.28 -3.55 8.27
CA ALA A 85 -7.46 -4.29 7.81
C ALA A 85 -7.49 -4.39 6.28
N VAL A 86 -7.82 -5.59 5.80
CA VAL A 86 -8.02 -5.90 4.38
C VAL A 86 -9.38 -6.57 4.23
N SER A 87 -10.25 -6.01 3.42
CA SER A 87 -11.63 -6.49 3.26
C SER A 87 -12.08 -6.49 1.80
N ASP A 88 -13.08 -7.30 1.50
CA ASP A 88 -13.74 -7.34 0.21
C ASP A 88 -14.65 -6.12 0.00
N PRO A 89 -14.89 -5.71 -1.26
CA PRO A 89 -15.94 -4.75 -1.59
C PRO A 89 -17.30 -5.30 -1.13
N LYS A 90 -18.05 -4.52 -0.34
CA LYS A 90 -19.36 -4.97 0.16
C LYS A 90 -20.49 -4.77 -0.85
N GLU A 91 -20.37 -3.73 -1.66
CA GLU A 91 -21.39 -3.35 -2.65
C GLU A 91 -20.69 -3.10 -4.00
N PRO A 92 -20.32 -4.17 -4.73
CA PRO A 92 -19.72 -4.02 -6.05
C PRO A 92 -20.71 -3.41 -7.02
N HIS A 93 -20.21 -2.52 -7.88
CA HIS A 93 -21.04 -1.88 -8.90
C HIS A 93 -21.32 -2.88 -10.05
N PRO A 94 -22.56 -2.97 -10.59
CA PRO A 94 -22.89 -3.93 -11.67
C PRO A 94 -22.02 -3.80 -12.92
N LEU A 95 -21.50 -2.63 -13.23
CA LEU A 95 -20.53 -2.45 -14.33
C LEU A 95 -19.20 -3.13 -14.08
N ALA A 96 -18.79 -3.33 -12.83
CA ALA A 96 -17.57 -4.08 -12.51
C ALA A 96 -17.78 -5.58 -12.79
N ASP A 97 -18.97 -6.12 -12.49
CA ASP A 97 -19.32 -7.50 -12.84
C ASP A 97 -19.33 -7.69 -14.36
N ALA A 98 -19.92 -6.74 -15.09
CA ALA A 98 -19.93 -6.77 -16.56
C ALA A 98 -18.52 -6.67 -17.15
N PHE A 99 -17.65 -5.85 -16.57
CA PHE A 99 -16.24 -5.76 -16.98
C PHE A 99 -15.48 -7.06 -16.74
N ILE A 100 -15.68 -7.68 -15.58
CA ILE A 100 -15.06 -8.98 -15.25
C ILE A 100 -15.57 -10.05 -16.23
N ALA A 101 -16.87 -10.10 -16.50
CA ALA A 101 -17.45 -11.04 -17.44
C ALA A 101 -16.85 -10.88 -18.85
N ALA A 102 -16.76 -9.65 -19.36
CA ALA A 102 -16.16 -9.37 -20.66
C ALA A 102 -14.68 -9.78 -20.72
N ALA A 103 -13.91 -9.59 -19.63
CA ALA A 103 -12.52 -10.03 -19.57
C ALA A 103 -12.40 -11.56 -19.60
N LEU A 104 -13.29 -12.29 -18.91
CA LEU A 104 -13.33 -13.75 -18.97
C LEU A 104 -13.68 -14.25 -20.38
N GLU A 105 -14.64 -13.63 -21.06
CA GLU A 105 -14.96 -13.90 -22.46
C GLU A 105 -13.77 -13.64 -23.40
N ALA A 106 -12.94 -12.64 -23.09
CA ALA A 106 -11.71 -12.34 -23.82
C ALA A 106 -10.55 -13.31 -23.51
N GLY A 107 -10.77 -14.31 -22.66
CA GLY A 107 -9.79 -15.36 -22.35
C GLY A 107 -8.90 -15.07 -21.12
N HIS A 108 -9.15 -14.01 -20.37
CA HIS A 108 -8.45 -13.79 -19.09
C HIS A 108 -8.93 -14.79 -18.04
N ARG A 109 -8.02 -15.19 -17.13
CA ARG A 109 -8.37 -16.09 -16.03
C ARG A 109 -9.02 -15.33 -14.88
N ARG A 110 -9.98 -15.97 -14.21
CA ARG A 110 -10.51 -15.47 -12.94
C ARG A 110 -9.43 -15.50 -11.86
N ASN A 111 -9.29 -14.41 -11.14
CA ASN A 111 -8.46 -14.34 -9.94
C ASN A 111 -9.20 -13.57 -8.85
N ASP A 112 -9.61 -14.27 -7.81
CA ASP A 112 -10.30 -13.66 -6.67
C ASP A 112 -9.33 -13.24 -5.55
N ASP A 113 -8.02 -13.51 -5.73
CA ASP A 113 -6.98 -13.15 -4.78
C ASP A 113 -5.66 -12.78 -5.48
N VAL A 114 -5.51 -11.51 -5.78
CA VAL A 114 -4.30 -10.95 -6.41
C VAL A 114 -3.08 -10.88 -5.46
N ASN A 115 -3.25 -11.22 -4.20
CA ASN A 115 -2.18 -11.26 -3.19
C ASN A 115 -1.84 -12.68 -2.73
N GLY A 116 -2.44 -13.68 -3.37
CA GLY A 116 -2.20 -15.10 -3.14
C GLY A 116 -1.03 -15.67 -3.95
N ALA A 117 -1.18 -16.92 -4.41
CA ALA A 117 -0.14 -17.64 -5.16
C ALA A 117 0.22 -16.97 -6.48
N GLU A 118 -0.77 -16.42 -7.17
CA GLU A 118 -0.61 -15.77 -8.48
C GLU A 118 -1.29 -14.41 -8.47
N GLN A 119 -0.65 -13.42 -9.08
CA GLN A 119 -1.21 -12.06 -9.16
C GLN A 119 -2.00 -11.84 -10.44
N GLU A 120 -1.68 -12.57 -11.52
CA GLU A 120 -2.31 -12.37 -12.83
C GLU A 120 -3.75 -12.88 -12.85
N GLY A 121 -4.63 -12.13 -13.50
CA GLY A 121 -6.03 -12.49 -13.69
C GLY A 121 -6.96 -11.29 -13.51
N ILE A 122 -8.27 -11.58 -13.54
CA ILE A 122 -9.34 -10.58 -13.40
C ILE A 122 -10.24 -10.91 -12.21
N GLY A 123 -10.48 -9.94 -11.36
CA GLY A 123 -11.32 -10.08 -10.18
C GLY A 123 -11.46 -8.75 -9.44
N TYR A 124 -12.11 -8.81 -8.30
CA TYR A 124 -12.17 -7.67 -7.39
C TYR A 124 -10.90 -7.55 -6.59
N THR A 125 -10.37 -6.34 -6.47
CA THR A 125 -9.30 -6.05 -5.50
C THR A 125 -9.88 -5.86 -4.11
N GLN A 126 -9.13 -6.25 -3.09
CA GLN A 126 -9.46 -5.96 -1.70
C GLN A 126 -9.03 -4.55 -1.31
N TRP A 127 -9.60 -4.04 -0.23
CA TRP A 127 -9.42 -2.66 0.21
C TRP A 127 -8.99 -2.58 1.67
N THR A 128 -8.22 -1.52 1.98
CA THR A 128 -7.83 -1.21 3.36
C THR A 128 -8.98 -0.52 4.10
N ILE A 129 -10.05 -1.29 4.37
CA ILE A 129 -11.27 -0.83 5.03
C ILE A 129 -11.55 -1.70 6.26
N ARG A 130 -11.93 -1.05 7.37
CA ARG A 130 -12.45 -1.71 8.59
C ARG A 130 -13.78 -1.09 8.97
N ASN A 131 -14.83 -1.90 9.07
CA ASN A 131 -16.17 -1.45 9.46
C ASN A 131 -16.68 -0.23 8.65
N GLY A 132 -16.55 -0.29 7.32
CA GLY A 132 -16.97 0.76 6.40
C GLY A 132 -16.10 2.04 6.44
N ARG A 133 -14.96 2.03 7.13
CA ARG A 133 -14.06 3.17 7.25
C ARG A 133 -12.65 2.84 6.79
N ARG A 134 -11.98 3.82 6.20
CA ARG A 134 -10.57 3.74 5.80
C ARG A 134 -9.68 3.32 6.97
N CYS A 135 -8.88 2.28 6.77
CA CYS A 135 -7.81 1.86 7.67
C CYS A 135 -6.48 2.43 7.15
N SER A 136 -6.28 3.75 7.35
CA SER A 136 -5.00 4.38 7.00
C SER A 136 -3.88 3.98 7.97
N ALA A 137 -2.63 4.27 7.63
CA ALA A 137 -1.49 4.07 8.54
C ALA A 137 -1.67 4.82 9.88
N ALA A 138 -2.34 5.98 9.86
CA ALA A 138 -2.68 6.67 11.09
C ALA A 138 -3.67 5.87 11.96
N VAL A 139 -4.65 5.22 11.35
CA VAL A 139 -5.65 4.41 12.06
C VAL A 139 -5.07 3.08 12.52
N GLY A 140 -4.40 2.36 11.63
CA GLY A 140 -3.87 1.02 11.90
C GLY A 140 -2.66 1.03 12.83
N TYR A 141 -1.75 1.97 12.67
CA TYR A 141 -0.47 1.97 13.38
C TYR A 141 -0.30 3.10 14.38
N LEU A 142 -0.52 4.36 13.96
CA LEU A 142 -0.25 5.50 14.83
C LEU A 142 -1.22 5.58 16.01
N LYS A 143 -2.52 5.44 15.76
CA LYS A 143 -3.55 5.55 16.80
C LYS A 143 -3.32 4.58 17.97
N PRO A 144 -3.08 3.27 17.77
CA PRO A 144 -2.78 2.36 18.87
C PRO A 144 -1.42 2.63 19.53
N ALA A 145 -0.43 3.13 18.78
CA ALA A 145 0.91 3.42 19.30
C ALA A 145 1.00 4.75 20.07
N ARG A 146 0.04 5.65 19.90
CA ARG A 146 0.11 7.06 20.37
C ARG A 146 0.31 7.20 21.88
N ARG A 147 -0.02 6.17 22.65
CA ARG A 147 0.13 6.18 24.12
C ARG A 147 1.49 5.65 24.60
N ARG A 148 2.36 5.22 23.68
CA ARG A 148 3.69 4.73 24.05
C ARG A 148 4.56 5.88 24.53
N ALA A 149 5.23 5.71 25.68
CA ALA A 149 6.08 6.74 26.26
C ALA A 149 7.29 7.13 25.39
N ASN A 150 7.72 6.23 24.51
CA ASN A 150 8.83 6.44 23.58
C ASN A 150 8.40 6.97 22.20
N LEU A 151 7.15 7.41 22.04
CA LEU A 151 6.64 7.98 20.79
C LEU A 151 6.24 9.44 21.00
N ALA A 152 6.91 10.32 20.29
CA ALA A 152 6.51 11.72 20.14
C ALA A 152 6.02 11.96 18.69
N VAL A 153 4.96 12.75 18.54
CA VAL A 153 4.40 13.13 17.24
C VAL A 153 4.38 14.64 17.12
N ALA A 154 5.23 15.18 16.25
CA ALA A 154 5.24 16.59 15.90
C ALA A 154 4.46 16.76 14.57
N THR A 155 3.45 17.61 14.58
CA THR A 155 2.74 18.05 13.37
C THR A 155 3.23 19.44 12.96
N GLU A 156 2.92 19.85 11.70
CA GLU A 156 3.40 21.12 11.13
C GLU A 156 4.94 21.21 11.06
N ALA A 157 5.62 20.08 11.21
CA ALA A 157 7.06 19.90 11.13
C ALA A 157 7.43 19.38 9.74
N HIS A 158 7.69 20.28 8.80
CA HIS A 158 8.06 19.93 7.44
C HIS A 158 9.54 19.59 7.38
N ALA A 159 9.86 18.29 7.24
CA ALA A 159 11.24 17.85 7.09
C ALA A 159 11.86 18.43 5.81
N THR A 160 12.94 19.17 5.97
CA THR A 160 13.66 19.86 4.88
C THR A 160 14.94 19.15 4.50
N ARG A 161 15.62 18.54 5.49
CA ARG A 161 16.92 17.90 5.27
C ARG A 161 17.19 16.81 6.29
N LEU A 162 17.86 15.73 5.84
CA LEU A 162 18.50 14.76 6.72
C LEU A 162 19.90 15.27 7.13
N LEU A 163 20.24 15.14 8.40
CA LEU A 163 21.54 15.50 8.94
C LEU A 163 22.42 14.24 9.04
N PHE A 164 23.67 14.35 8.58
CA PHE A 164 24.62 13.24 8.56
C PHE A 164 25.95 13.63 9.23
N GLU A 165 26.55 12.65 9.92
CA GLU A 165 27.95 12.63 10.30
C GLU A 165 28.62 11.47 9.56
N GLY A 166 29.39 11.76 8.55
CA GLY A 166 29.92 10.75 7.63
C GLY A 166 28.76 10.00 6.92
N LYS A 167 28.63 8.69 7.15
CA LYS A 167 27.56 7.84 6.59
C LYS A 167 26.40 7.59 7.56
N ARG A 168 26.44 8.16 8.76
CA ARG A 168 25.43 7.96 9.80
C ARG A 168 24.43 9.11 9.77
N ALA A 169 23.15 8.81 9.64
CA ALA A 169 22.10 9.79 9.86
C ALA A 169 21.98 10.12 11.35
N THR A 170 22.05 11.39 11.72
CA THR A 170 22.07 11.88 13.10
C THR A 170 20.85 12.70 13.46
N GLY A 171 20.07 13.16 12.47
CA GLY A 171 18.90 13.96 12.74
C GLY A 171 18.15 14.38 11.49
N VAL A 172 17.12 15.19 11.71
CA VAL A 172 16.25 15.79 10.68
C VAL A 172 16.09 17.26 11.01
N GLU A 173 16.22 18.09 10.00
CA GLU A 173 15.86 19.52 10.05
C GLU A 173 14.41 19.70 9.60
N TYR A 174 13.61 20.47 10.35
CA TYR A 174 12.21 20.79 10.04
C TYR A 174 11.81 22.19 10.53
#